data_1d0647a03d6f5c70fca95a12f6bd90a5
#
_entry.id   1d0647a03d6f5c70fca95a12f6bd90a5
#
_cell.length_a   1.000
_cell.length_b   1.000
_cell.length_c   1.000
_cell.angle_alpha   90.00
_cell.angle_beta   90.00
_cell.angle_gamma   90.00
#
_symmetry.space_group_name_H-M   'P 1'
#
loop_
_entity.id
_entity.type
_entity.pdbx_description
1 polymer ?
#
loop_
_entity_poly.entity_id
_entity_poly.type
_entity_poly.pdbx_seq_one_letter_code
_entity_poly.pdbx_strand_id
1 'polypeptide(L)'
;MDFEYSDRSKALLEKLNKFMDEVIYPAESVYEEQMAAAKDRWQLPKVIEECKAEAKKRGLWNMFLPADRESGDTHGTMGLSNLEYAPICEVLGRSSIASEATNCSAPDTGNMEVFARYGNKEHKDKWLKPLLNGEIRSCFAMTEPAVASSDARNVECRIESDGDNYVINGRKWWSSGMGDPRCKVIILM
;
A
#
# COMPACT_ATOMS: atom_id res chain seq x y z
N MET A 1 -18.20 -5.87 25.51
CA MET A 1 -17.28 -5.74 24.37
C MET A 1 -15.90 -5.66 24.98
N ASP A 2 -15.01 -6.53 24.55
CA ASP A 2 -13.64 -6.57 25.04
C ASP A 2 -12.75 -5.79 24.07
N PHE A 3 -12.01 -4.79 24.55
CA PHE A 3 -11.08 -3.98 23.77
C PHE A 3 -9.61 -4.33 24.03
N GLU A 4 -9.37 -5.40 24.78
CA GLU A 4 -8.02 -5.90 25.03
C GLU A 4 -7.37 -6.39 23.73
N TYR A 5 -6.11 -6.04 23.53
CA TYR A 5 -5.33 -6.55 22.41
C TYR A 5 -5.01 -8.03 22.61
N SER A 6 -5.07 -8.79 21.52
CA SER A 6 -4.60 -10.18 21.54
C SER A 6 -3.10 -10.24 21.88
N ASP A 7 -2.64 -11.37 22.40
CA ASP A 7 -1.21 -11.56 22.71
C ASP A 7 -0.35 -11.40 21.45
N ARG A 8 -0.89 -11.80 20.29
CA ARG A 8 -0.25 -11.60 18.99
C ARG A 8 -0.09 -10.12 18.65
N SER A 9 -1.13 -9.32 18.86
CA SER A 9 -1.08 -7.86 18.65
C SER A 9 -0.11 -7.20 19.63
N LYS A 10 -0.11 -7.59 20.91
CA LYS A 10 0.83 -7.08 21.91
C LYS A 10 2.29 -7.33 21.51
N ALA A 11 2.61 -8.56 21.08
CA ALA A 11 3.95 -8.92 20.65
C ALA A 11 4.38 -8.18 19.36
N LEU A 12 3.46 -7.98 18.40
CA LEU A 12 3.74 -7.20 17.21
C LEU A 12 3.94 -5.71 17.51
N LEU A 13 3.14 -5.13 18.40
CA LEU A 13 3.27 -3.74 18.82
C LEU A 13 4.60 -3.48 19.53
N GLU A 14 5.06 -4.39 20.38
CA GLU A 14 6.39 -4.27 21.01
C GLU A 14 7.48 -4.23 19.95
N LYS A 15 7.44 -5.17 18.99
CA LYS A 15 8.38 -5.25 17.88
C LYS A 15 8.33 -4.00 16.98
N LEU A 16 7.13 -3.51 16.70
CA LEU A 16 6.92 -2.33 15.87
C LEU A 16 7.41 -1.05 16.57
N ASN A 17 7.08 -0.84 17.83
CA ASN A 17 7.57 0.31 18.58
C ASN A 17 9.11 0.34 18.62
N LYS A 18 9.75 -0.79 18.85
CA LYS A 18 11.21 -0.89 18.77
C LYS A 18 11.76 -0.55 17.37
N PHE A 19 11.06 -0.97 16.31
CA PHE A 19 11.42 -0.61 14.94
C PHE A 19 11.23 0.90 14.68
N MET A 20 10.17 1.50 15.20
CA MET A 20 9.95 2.94 15.10
C MET A 20 11.09 3.72 15.77
N ASP A 21 11.45 3.35 17.00
CA ASP A 21 12.47 4.04 17.79
C ASP A 21 13.89 3.88 17.18
N GLU A 22 14.24 2.69 16.73
CA GLU A 22 15.60 2.36 16.28
C GLU A 22 15.85 2.68 14.79
N VAL A 23 14.80 2.69 13.97
CA VAL A 23 14.95 2.78 12.51
C VAL A 23 14.19 3.95 11.92
N ILE A 24 12.88 4.06 12.20
CA ILE A 24 12.02 5.02 11.51
C ILE A 24 12.28 6.45 11.98
N TYR A 25 12.20 6.72 13.26
CA TYR A 25 12.38 8.08 13.76
C TYR A 25 13.78 8.66 13.45
N PRO A 26 14.89 7.90 13.55
CA PRO A 26 16.19 8.37 13.09
C PRO A 26 16.28 8.59 11.57
N ALA A 27 15.47 7.86 10.78
CA ALA A 27 15.46 7.98 9.33
C ALA A 27 14.70 9.19 8.79
N GLU A 28 13.78 9.78 9.57
CA GLU A 28 12.94 10.89 9.10
C GLU A 28 13.73 12.11 8.66
N SER A 29 14.70 12.56 9.45
CA SER A 29 15.57 13.70 9.08
C SER A 29 16.40 13.40 7.85
N VAL A 30 16.92 12.17 7.73
CA VAL A 30 17.69 11.73 6.55
C VAL A 30 16.81 11.69 5.30
N TYR A 31 15.56 11.24 5.46
CA TYR A 31 14.56 11.24 4.39
C TYR A 31 14.29 12.66 3.87
N GLU A 32 14.05 13.60 4.79
CA GLU A 32 13.82 15.03 4.45
C GLU A 32 15.01 15.64 3.73
N GLU A 33 16.24 15.40 4.21
CA GLU A 33 17.47 15.86 3.57
C GLU A 33 17.62 15.29 2.15
N GLN A 34 17.38 13.98 1.97
CA GLN A 34 17.46 13.34 0.66
C GLN A 34 16.38 13.85 -0.30
N MET A 35 15.16 14.11 0.20
CA MET A 35 14.08 14.69 -0.60
C MET A 35 14.37 16.16 -0.97
N ALA A 36 14.92 16.95 -0.06
CA ALA A 36 15.29 18.33 -0.34
C ALA A 36 16.42 18.44 -1.38
N ALA A 37 17.34 17.48 -1.39
CA ALA A 37 18.43 17.38 -2.37
C ALA A 37 18.00 16.74 -3.70
N ALA A 38 16.80 16.16 -3.77
CA ALA A 38 16.31 15.45 -4.95
C ALA A 38 16.08 16.42 -6.13
N LYS A 39 16.49 16.01 -7.33
CA LYS A 39 16.25 16.77 -8.57
C LYS A 39 14.81 16.66 -9.06
N ASP A 40 14.13 15.61 -8.67
CA ASP A 40 12.75 15.28 -9.04
C ASP A 40 12.01 14.79 -7.80
N ARG A 41 10.77 15.24 -7.64
CA ARG A 41 9.86 14.79 -6.55
C ARG A 41 9.60 13.29 -6.52
N TRP A 42 9.88 12.61 -7.62
CA TRP A 42 9.71 11.17 -7.77
C TRP A 42 10.99 10.36 -7.52
N GLN A 43 12.08 11.07 -7.18
CA GLN A 43 13.32 10.41 -6.80
C GLN A 43 13.12 9.67 -5.48
N LEU A 44 13.47 8.38 -5.48
CA LEU A 44 13.36 7.55 -4.30
C LEU A 44 14.53 7.82 -3.34
N PRO A 45 14.26 8.25 -2.10
CA PRO A 45 15.29 8.37 -1.09
C PRO A 45 15.89 7.01 -0.73
N LYS A 46 17.22 6.95 -0.65
CA LYS A 46 17.92 5.69 -0.34
C LYS A 46 17.55 5.16 1.03
N VAL A 47 17.36 6.03 2.00
CA VAL A 47 17.03 5.67 3.39
C VAL A 47 15.73 4.87 3.48
N ILE A 48 14.74 5.10 2.61
CA ILE A 48 13.49 4.35 2.65
C ILE A 48 13.70 2.88 2.27
N GLU A 49 14.60 2.59 1.33
CA GLU A 49 14.93 1.21 0.95
C GLU A 49 15.71 0.49 2.07
N GLU A 50 16.53 1.21 2.82
CA GLU A 50 17.22 0.69 4.00
C GLU A 50 16.20 0.35 5.11
N CYS A 51 15.21 1.22 5.34
CA CYS A 51 14.11 0.95 6.27
C CYS A 51 13.27 -0.26 5.85
N LYS A 52 12.96 -0.40 4.55
CA LYS A 52 12.23 -1.56 4.01
C LYS A 52 13.00 -2.87 4.23
N ALA A 53 14.30 -2.87 3.99
CA ALA A 53 15.14 -4.04 4.23
C ALA A 53 15.12 -4.46 5.72
N GLU A 54 15.20 -3.50 6.62
CA GLU A 54 15.15 -3.77 8.06
C GLU A 54 13.75 -4.20 8.52
N ALA A 55 12.67 -3.64 7.96
CA ALA A 55 11.30 -4.08 8.23
C ALA A 55 11.09 -5.55 7.81
N LYS A 56 11.56 -5.93 6.62
CA LYS A 56 11.51 -7.33 6.15
C LYS A 56 12.28 -8.26 7.09
N LYS A 57 13.50 -7.90 7.48
CA LYS A 57 14.34 -8.68 8.39
C LYS A 57 13.69 -8.89 9.76
N ARG A 58 12.97 -7.89 10.26
CA ARG A 58 12.23 -7.95 11.54
C ARG A 58 10.86 -8.63 11.42
N GLY A 59 10.43 -9.01 10.22
CA GLY A 59 9.12 -9.59 9.97
C GLY A 59 7.98 -8.59 10.18
N LEU A 60 8.19 -7.31 9.82
CA LEU A 60 7.23 -6.22 9.88
C LEU A 60 6.85 -5.75 8.47
N TRP A 61 6.52 -6.72 7.60
CA TRP A 61 6.23 -6.49 6.20
C TRP A 61 4.85 -7.00 5.81
N ASN A 62 4.09 -6.23 5.02
CA ASN A 62 2.75 -6.60 4.56
C ASN A 62 1.76 -6.93 5.69
N MET A 63 1.80 -6.22 6.81
CA MET A 63 0.94 -6.49 7.96
C MET A 63 -0.55 -6.24 7.70
N PHE A 64 -0.89 -5.50 6.64
CA PHE A 64 -2.24 -5.02 6.33
C PHE A 64 -3.17 -6.08 5.74
N LEU A 65 -2.66 -7.07 4.99
CA LEU A 65 -3.49 -7.98 4.22
C LEU A 65 -4.03 -9.11 5.10
N PRO A 66 -5.36 -9.18 5.31
CA PRO A 66 -5.95 -10.26 6.07
C PRO A 66 -5.95 -11.56 5.27
N ALA A 67 -6.06 -12.67 5.97
CA ALA A 67 -6.32 -13.95 5.32
C ALA A 67 -7.67 -13.91 4.56
N ASP A 68 -7.71 -14.59 3.42
CA ASP A 68 -8.96 -14.77 2.70
C ASP A 68 -9.98 -15.52 3.56
N ARG A 69 -11.23 -15.06 3.58
CA ARG A 69 -12.26 -15.58 4.49
C ARG A 69 -12.73 -16.98 4.16
N GLU A 70 -12.68 -17.36 2.88
CA GLU A 70 -13.19 -18.64 2.41
C GLU A 70 -12.09 -19.71 2.38
N SER A 71 -10.95 -19.37 1.79
CA SER A 71 -9.83 -20.29 1.61
C SER A 71 -8.83 -20.30 2.77
N GLY A 72 -8.80 -19.24 3.58
CA GLY A 72 -7.75 -19.03 4.59
C GLY A 72 -6.39 -18.66 4.00
N ASP A 73 -6.30 -18.41 2.68
CA ASP A 73 -5.04 -18.01 2.02
C ASP A 73 -4.57 -16.65 2.54
N THR A 74 -3.36 -16.61 3.04
CA THR A 74 -2.70 -15.37 3.52
C THR A 74 -1.89 -14.67 2.43
N HIS A 75 -1.80 -15.24 1.25
CA HIS A 75 -0.91 -14.76 0.17
C HIS A 75 0.54 -14.56 0.62
N GLY A 76 1.00 -15.35 1.59
CA GLY A 76 2.35 -15.25 2.17
C GLY A 76 2.55 -14.08 3.14
N THR A 77 1.46 -13.42 3.57
CA THR A 77 1.49 -12.37 4.61
C THR A 77 1.18 -12.92 5.99
N MET A 78 1.11 -12.07 6.99
CA MET A 78 0.77 -12.47 8.35
C MET A 78 -0.70 -12.88 8.50
N GLY A 79 -1.59 -12.47 7.59
CA GLY A 79 -3.02 -12.75 7.66
C GLY A 79 -3.68 -12.19 8.92
N LEU A 80 -3.28 -11.00 9.38
CA LEU A 80 -3.87 -10.35 10.54
C LEU A 80 -5.33 -10.01 10.28
N SER A 81 -6.17 -10.19 11.29
CA SER A 81 -7.51 -9.60 11.26
C SER A 81 -7.45 -8.08 11.33
N ASN A 82 -8.52 -7.40 10.90
CA ASN A 82 -8.60 -5.95 11.01
C ASN A 82 -8.47 -5.47 12.48
N LEU A 83 -8.98 -6.26 13.43
CA LEU A 83 -8.86 -5.95 14.85
C LEU A 83 -7.40 -6.03 15.34
N GLU A 84 -6.63 -6.98 14.84
CA GLU A 84 -5.20 -7.11 15.17
C GLU A 84 -4.36 -6.04 14.48
N TYR A 85 -4.75 -5.62 13.27
CA TYR A 85 -4.02 -4.61 12.49
C TYR A 85 -4.33 -3.16 12.93
N ALA A 86 -5.51 -2.88 13.46
CA ALA A 86 -5.92 -1.53 13.86
C ALA A 86 -4.90 -0.81 14.79
N PRO A 87 -4.41 -1.40 15.88
CA PRO A 87 -3.42 -0.74 16.73
C PRO A 87 -2.05 -0.57 16.06
N ILE A 88 -1.73 -1.41 15.05
CA ILE A 88 -0.53 -1.27 14.24
C ILE A 88 -0.61 -0.02 13.36
N CYS A 89 -1.79 0.24 12.75
CA CYS A 89 -2.03 1.47 11.99
C CYS A 89 -1.81 2.73 12.83
N GLU A 90 -2.23 2.73 14.10
CA GLU A 90 -2.02 3.86 15.01
C GLU A 90 -0.52 4.16 15.20
N VAL A 91 0.30 3.13 15.38
CA VAL A 91 1.75 3.29 15.53
C VAL A 91 2.39 3.74 14.21
N LEU A 92 2.05 3.12 13.08
CA LEU A 92 2.56 3.50 11.76
C LEU A 92 2.19 4.96 11.39
N GLY A 93 1.01 5.41 11.79
CA GLY A 93 0.52 6.77 11.54
C GLY A 93 1.29 7.88 12.28
N ARG A 94 2.20 7.54 13.18
CA ARG A 94 3.06 8.53 13.87
C ARG A 94 4.21 9.05 13.01
N SER A 95 4.46 8.43 11.87
CA SER A 95 5.55 8.77 10.95
C SER A 95 5.07 8.81 9.51
N SER A 96 5.53 9.80 8.75
CA SER A 96 5.20 9.95 7.33
C SER A 96 5.79 8.86 6.43
N ILE A 97 6.85 8.18 6.89
CA ILE A 97 7.58 7.16 6.11
C ILE A 97 7.32 5.72 6.57
N ALA A 98 6.77 5.52 7.79
CA ALA A 98 6.64 4.19 8.38
C ALA A 98 5.75 3.24 7.56
N SER A 99 4.65 3.75 7.03
CA SER A 99 3.73 2.94 6.21
C SER A 99 4.39 2.45 4.93
N GLU A 100 5.19 3.29 4.26
CA GLU A 100 5.94 2.85 3.08
C GLU A 100 7.06 1.86 3.47
N ALA A 101 7.77 2.12 4.55
CA ALA A 101 8.85 1.26 5.04
C ALA A 101 8.39 -0.17 5.36
N THR A 102 7.12 -0.36 5.69
CA THR A 102 6.52 -1.67 6.02
C THR A 102 5.64 -2.25 4.91
N ASN A 103 5.59 -1.60 3.73
CA ASN A 103 4.70 -1.93 2.61
C ASN A 103 3.20 -1.91 3.00
N CYS A 104 2.85 -1.00 3.89
CA CYS A 104 1.48 -0.80 4.38
C CYS A 104 0.90 0.55 3.95
N SER A 105 1.43 1.15 2.88
CA SER A 105 1.04 2.47 2.37
C SER A 105 -0.08 2.40 1.34
N ALA A 106 -1.00 3.33 1.40
CA ALA A 106 -1.97 3.55 0.34
C ALA A 106 -1.29 4.19 -0.91
N PRO A 107 -1.80 3.93 -2.13
CA PRO A 107 -2.95 3.10 -2.48
C PRO A 107 -2.63 1.60 -2.61
N ASP A 108 -1.36 1.20 -2.46
CA ASP A 108 -0.92 -0.17 -2.72
C ASP A 108 -1.66 -1.20 -1.87
N THR A 109 -1.92 -0.90 -0.60
CA THR A 109 -2.65 -1.83 0.29
C THR A 109 -4.02 -2.19 -0.26
N GLY A 110 -4.83 -1.19 -0.63
CA GLY A 110 -6.16 -1.40 -1.22
C GLY A 110 -6.07 -2.10 -2.59
N ASN A 111 -5.11 -1.70 -3.42
CA ASN A 111 -4.92 -2.30 -4.74
C ASN A 111 -4.46 -3.76 -4.65
N MET A 112 -3.56 -4.09 -3.72
CA MET A 112 -3.18 -5.47 -3.45
C MET A 112 -4.36 -6.32 -2.95
N GLU A 113 -5.23 -5.75 -2.13
CA GLU A 113 -6.45 -6.43 -1.67
C GLU A 113 -7.42 -6.69 -2.83
N VAL A 114 -7.57 -5.76 -3.78
CA VAL A 114 -8.35 -5.97 -5.01
C VAL A 114 -7.78 -7.14 -5.81
N PHE A 115 -6.46 -7.20 -6.03
CA PHE A 115 -5.84 -8.32 -6.73
C PHE A 115 -5.95 -9.64 -5.96
N ALA A 116 -5.80 -9.62 -4.65
CA ALA A 116 -5.93 -10.81 -3.81
C ALA A 116 -7.32 -11.43 -3.92
N ARG A 117 -8.37 -10.60 -3.87
CA ARG A 117 -9.77 -11.03 -3.86
C ARG A 117 -10.33 -11.33 -5.25
N TYR A 118 -10.02 -10.48 -6.23
CA TYR A 118 -10.69 -10.50 -7.53
C TYR A 118 -9.76 -10.84 -8.70
N GLY A 119 -8.45 -10.81 -8.49
CA GLY A 119 -7.48 -11.14 -9.52
C GLY A 119 -7.47 -12.64 -9.85
N ASN A 120 -7.43 -12.95 -11.15
CA ASN A 120 -7.14 -14.30 -11.61
C ASN A 120 -5.66 -14.66 -11.36
N LYS A 121 -5.26 -15.89 -11.70
CA LYS A 121 -3.88 -16.35 -11.48
C LYS A 121 -2.85 -15.47 -12.17
N GLU A 122 -3.12 -15.04 -13.41
CA GLU A 122 -2.21 -14.17 -14.17
C GLU A 122 -2.05 -12.80 -13.49
N HIS A 123 -3.16 -12.18 -13.06
CA HIS A 123 -3.12 -10.91 -12.31
C HIS A 123 -2.33 -11.04 -11.01
N LYS A 124 -2.52 -12.13 -10.28
CA LYS A 124 -1.80 -12.38 -9.02
C LYS A 124 -0.31 -12.60 -9.26
N ASP A 125 0.06 -13.36 -10.28
CA ASP A 125 1.47 -13.61 -10.62
C ASP A 125 2.16 -12.34 -11.14
N LYS A 126 1.48 -11.57 -11.99
CA LYS A 126 2.05 -10.41 -12.68
C LYS A 126 2.09 -9.14 -11.81
N TRP A 127 1.08 -8.93 -10.97
CA TRP A 127 0.90 -7.68 -10.24
C TRP A 127 0.94 -7.84 -8.72
N LEU A 128 0.18 -8.80 -8.15
CA LEU A 128 0.10 -8.94 -6.70
C LEU A 128 1.45 -9.35 -6.09
N LYS A 129 2.12 -10.36 -6.65
CA LYS A 129 3.41 -10.81 -6.11
C LYS A 129 4.48 -9.73 -6.12
N PRO A 130 4.73 -9.00 -7.22
CA PRO A 130 5.69 -7.89 -7.21
C PRO A 130 5.30 -6.75 -6.27
N LEU A 131 4.01 -6.45 -6.10
CA LEU A 131 3.52 -5.48 -5.11
C LEU A 131 3.81 -5.95 -3.69
N LEU A 132 3.48 -7.20 -3.35
CA LEU A 132 3.78 -7.79 -2.03
C LEU A 132 5.29 -7.84 -1.75
N ASN A 133 6.12 -8.02 -2.76
CA ASN A 133 7.57 -7.96 -2.63
C ASN A 133 8.11 -6.53 -2.49
N GLY A 134 7.30 -5.51 -2.81
CA GLY A 134 7.73 -4.11 -2.83
C GLY A 134 8.63 -3.77 -4.02
N GLU A 135 8.60 -4.56 -5.09
CA GLU A 135 9.36 -4.36 -6.33
C GLU A 135 8.74 -3.29 -7.22
N ILE A 136 7.41 -3.17 -7.19
CA ILE A 136 6.63 -2.18 -7.92
C ILE A 136 5.66 -1.45 -6.98
N ARG A 137 5.13 -0.34 -7.47
CA ARG A 137 4.04 0.40 -6.83
C ARG A 137 2.82 0.41 -7.74
N SER A 138 1.71 0.86 -7.20
CA SER A 138 0.45 1.01 -7.91
C SER A 138 -0.16 2.40 -7.72
N CYS A 139 -1.18 2.69 -8.51
CA CYS A 139 -1.96 3.90 -8.40
C CYS A 139 -3.45 3.57 -8.38
N PHE A 140 -4.25 4.44 -7.76
CA PHE A 140 -5.70 4.36 -7.78
C PHE A 140 -6.26 5.62 -8.45
N ALA A 141 -6.95 5.44 -9.58
CA ALA A 141 -7.46 6.53 -10.40
C ALA A 141 -9.00 6.60 -10.31
N MET A 142 -9.50 7.31 -9.31
CA MET A 142 -10.93 7.51 -9.07
C MET A 142 -11.36 8.93 -9.39
N THR A 143 -10.70 9.92 -8.78
CA THR A 143 -11.11 11.33 -8.80
C THR A 143 -11.15 11.90 -10.21
N GLU A 144 -12.20 12.68 -10.50
CA GLU A 144 -12.40 13.39 -11.75
C GLU A 144 -12.57 14.89 -11.49
N PRO A 145 -12.04 15.78 -12.37
CA PRO A 145 -12.08 17.23 -12.14
C PRO A 145 -13.48 17.83 -12.33
N ALA A 146 -14.34 17.19 -13.11
CA ALA A 146 -15.65 17.73 -13.52
C ALA A 146 -16.81 17.35 -12.60
N VAL A 147 -16.65 16.32 -11.78
CA VAL A 147 -17.75 15.76 -10.97
C VAL A 147 -17.31 15.47 -9.53
N ALA A 148 -18.27 15.38 -8.62
CA ALA A 148 -18.06 14.98 -7.23
C ALA A 148 -17.81 13.46 -7.15
N SER A 149 -16.62 13.03 -7.57
CA SER A 149 -16.25 11.62 -7.78
C SER A 149 -15.98 10.83 -6.48
N SER A 150 -16.04 11.47 -5.33
CA SER A 150 -16.09 10.76 -4.03
C SER A 150 -17.34 9.91 -3.88
N ASP A 151 -18.45 10.31 -4.51
CA ASP A 151 -19.57 9.42 -4.80
C ASP A 151 -19.29 8.72 -6.14
N ALA A 152 -18.92 7.44 -6.09
CA ALA A 152 -18.56 6.65 -7.27
C ALA A 152 -19.66 6.59 -8.34
N ARG A 153 -20.92 6.88 -8.00
CA ARG A 153 -22.03 6.95 -8.96
C ARG A 153 -21.93 8.14 -9.89
N ASN A 154 -21.15 9.17 -9.52
CA ASN A 154 -20.95 10.37 -10.33
C ASN A 154 -19.75 10.23 -11.29
N VAL A 155 -19.00 9.14 -11.25
CA VAL A 155 -17.85 8.92 -12.13
C VAL A 155 -18.31 8.89 -13.58
N GLU A 156 -17.69 9.69 -14.44
CA GLU A 156 -18.02 9.83 -15.87
C GLU A 156 -17.04 9.09 -16.79
N CYS A 157 -15.90 8.63 -16.27
CA CYS A 157 -14.95 7.81 -17.04
C CYS A 157 -15.66 6.55 -17.54
N ARG A 158 -15.63 6.32 -18.86
CA ARG A 158 -16.32 5.22 -19.51
C ARG A 158 -15.34 4.14 -19.91
N ILE A 159 -15.76 2.88 -19.74
CA ILE A 159 -15.08 1.70 -20.25
C ILE A 159 -16.10 0.96 -21.10
N GLU A 160 -15.90 0.93 -22.41
CA GLU A 160 -16.81 0.33 -23.39
C GLU A 160 -16.12 -0.86 -24.06
N SER A 161 -16.86 -1.94 -24.28
CA SER A 161 -16.34 -3.12 -25.01
C SER A 161 -16.31 -2.84 -26.50
N ASP A 162 -15.20 -3.17 -27.17
CA ASP A 162 -15.01 -3.08 -28.61
C ASP A 162 -14.33 -4.38 -29.10
N GLY A 163 -15.14 -5.38 -29.40
CA GLY A 163 -14.67 -6.72 -29.72
C GLY A 163 -13.89 -7.34 -28.59
N ASP A 164 -12.63 -7.67 -28.84
CA ASP A 164 -11.70 -8.24 -27.86
C ASP A 164 -10.97 -7.17 -27.02
N ASN A 165 -11.31 -5.90 -27.21
CA ASN A 165 -10.68 -4.76 -26.56
C ASN A 165 -11.66 -4.00 -25.66
N TYR A 166 -11.10 -3.15 -24.81
CA TYR A 166 -11.85 -2.12 -24.09
C TYR A 166 -11.37 -0.74 -24.50
N VAL A 167 -12.32 0.15 -24.77
CA VAL A 167 -12.06 1.57 -25.04
C VAL A 167 -12.34 2.36 -23.78
N ILE A 168 -11.33 3.07 -23.30
CA ILE A 168 -11.41 3.86 -22.06
C ILE A 168 -11.37 5.35 -22.43
N ASN A 169 -12.41 6.09 -22.04
CA ASN A 169 -12.52 7.52 -22.26
C ASN A 169 -12.87 8.24 -20.96
N GLY A 170 -12.01 9.16 -20.53
CA GLY A 170 -12.21 9.93 -19.33
C GLY A 170 -10.98 10.73 -18.92
N ARG A 171 -11.12 11.49 -17.85
CA ARG A 171 -10.03 12.29 -17.28
C ARG A 171 -10.01 12.11 -15.78
N LYS A 172 -8.88 11.61 -15.26
CA LYS A 172 -8.64 11.45 -13.84
C LYS A 172 -7.74 12.55 -13.30
N TRP A 173 -7.85 12.79 -11.99
CA TRP A 173 -7.15 13.87 -11.29
C TRP A 173 -6.72 13.41 -9.90
N TRP A 174 -5.69 14.01 -9.35
CA TRP A 174 -5.16 13.69 -8.02
C TRP A 174 -4.77 12.21 -7.81
N SER A 175 -4.42 11.52 -8.89
CA SER A 175 -4.00 10.11 -8.83
C SER A 175 -2.57 10.00 -8.29
N SER A 176 -2.44 10.06 -6.96
CA SER A 176 -1.15 10.01 -6.26
C SER A 176 -0.38 8.75 -6.63
N GLY A 177 0.92 8.89 -6.83
CA GLY A 177 1.79 7.79 -7.22
C GLY A 177 1.90 7.56 -8.74
N MET A 178 1.05 8.18 -9.58
CA MET A 178 1.10 8.00 -11.05
C MET A 178 2.46 8.39 -11.65
N GLY A 179 3.14 9.38 -11.11
CA GLY A 179 4.46 9.83 -11.58
C GLY A 179 5.63 9.04 -10.99
N ASP A 180 5.40 8.13 -10.05
CA ASP A 180 6.45 7.28 -9.49
C ASP A 180 6.94 6.29 -10.57
N PRO A 181 8.23 6.23 -10.89
CA PRO A 181 8.75 5.30 -11.90
C PRO A 181 8.52 3.82 -11.54
N ARG A 182 8.28 3.51 -10.29
CA ARG A 182 7.91 2.17 -9.82
C ARG A 182 6.45 1.84 -10.06
N CYS A 183 5.57 2.80 -10.34
CA CYS A 183 4.16 2.56 -10.63
C CYS A 183 4.02 1.79 -11.94
N LYS A 184 3.53 0.55 -11.87
CA LYS A 184 3.40 -0.35 -13.02
C LYS A 184 1.96 -0.77 -13.29
N VAL A 185 1.06 -0.49 -12.35
CA VAL A 185 -0.35 -0.88 -12.48
C VAL A 185 -1.25 0.17 -11.83
N ILE A 186 -2.42 0.36 -12.41
CA ILE A 186 -3.42 1.33 -11.97
C ILE A 186 -4.75 0.62 -11.83
N ILE A 187 -5.42 0.81 -10.70
CA ILE A 187 -6.83 0.49 -10.56
C ILE A 187 -7.62 1.72 -11.01
N LEU A 188 -8.36 1.57 -12.11
CA LEU A 188 -9.14 2.63 -12.72
C LEU A 188 -10.64 2.41 -12.44
N MET A 189 -11.30 3.44 -11.98
CA MET A 189 -12.75 3.48 -11.81
C MET A 189 -13.43 4.30 -12.92
#